data_a04ac537c730c5f89731aa65f114b4f4
#
_entry.id   a04ac537c730c5f89731aa65f114b4f4
#
_cell.length_a   1.000
_cell.length_b   1.000
_cell.length_c   1.000
_cell.angle_alpha   90.00
_cell.angle_beta   90.00
_cell.angle_gamma   90.00
#
_symmetry.space_group_name_H-M   'P 1'
#
loop_
_entity.id
_entity.type
_entity.pdbx_description
1 polymer ?
#
loop_
_entity_poly.entity_id
_entity_poly.type
_entity_poly.pdbx_seq_one_letter_code
_entity_poly.pdbx_strand_id
1 'polypeptide(L)'
;MTSLSRRSIIKSGLASLAATALITPPAEAAILPAIEAYRNPGCGCCEKWAEQMKQAGFSVNMQDDPSLDDRRAKAGVPAGLAGCHTAFMGDYIIEGHVPPQDILSFLNVKSAARGLAVPGMPSGSPGMEASGVADNFSTMIFYADGTSSVFANH
;
A
#
# COMPACT_ATOMS: atom_id res chain seq x y z
N MET A 1 86.82 -34.00 -2.62
CA MET A 1 86.36 -33.02 -1.67
C MET A 1 84.96 -32.65 -2.08
N THR A 2 83.98 -33.17 -1.38
CA THR A 2 82.57 -33.37 -1.76
C THR A 2 81.74 -32.19 -1.36
N SER A 3 81.01 -31.60 -2.34
CA SER A 3 79.96 -30.61 -2.09
C SER A 3 78.59 -31.25 -2.19
N LEU A 4 77.87 -31.23 -1.09
CA LEU A 4 76.49 -31.71 -0.98
C LEU A 4 75.45 -30.61 -1.32
N SER A 5 74.76 -30.79 -2.43
CA SER A 5 73.67 -29.94 -2.83
C SER A 5 72.39 -30.33 -2.07
N ARG A 6 71.82 -29.39 -1.29
CA ARG A 6 70.49 -29.54 -0.66
C ARG A 6 69.42 -28.96 -1.57
N ARG A 7 68.68 -29.83 -2.22
CA ARG A 7 67.41 -29.44 -2.96
C ARG A 7 66.29 -29.25 -1.97
N SER A 8 65.91 -28.01 -1.78
CA SER A 8 64.73 -27.65 -0.99
C SER A 8 63.49 -27.79 -1.85
N ILE A 9 62.61 -28.70 -1.47
CA ILE A 9 61.32 -28.92 -2.15
C ILE A 9 60.31 -27.98 -1.49
N ILE A 10 59.90 -26.93 -2.21
CA ILE A 10 58.81 -26.04 -1.80
C ILE A 10 57.51 -26.72 -2.20
N LYS A 11 56.79 -27.23 -1.23
CA LYS A 11 55.40 -27.69 -1.42
C LYS A 11 54.49 -26.48 -1.41
N SER A 12 54.06 -26.05 -2.60
CA SER A 12 53.02 -25.03 -2.75
C SER A 12 51.65 -25.65 -2.47
N GLY A 13 51.11 -25.36 -1.30
CA GLY A 13 49.72 -25.70 -0.96
C GLY A 13 48.78 -24.70 -1.64
N LEU A 14 48.01 -25.14 -2.62
CA LEU A 14 46.85 -24.39 -3.11
C LEU A 14 45.72 -24.45 -2.05
N ALA A 15 45.51 -23.34 -1.36
CA ALA A 15 44.31 -23.16 -0.55
C ALA A 15 43.15 -22.77 -1.47
N SER A 16 42.25 -23.71 -1.76
CA SER A 16 40.98 -23.43 -2.43
C SER A 16 40.03 -22.70 -1.46
N LEU A 17 39.85 -21.40 -1.66
CA LEU A 17 38.77 -20.67 -1.03
C LEU A 17 37.46 -21.10 -1.72
N ALA A 18 36.68 -21.95 -1.07
CA ALA A 18 35.31 -22.21 -1.46
C ALA A 18 34.46 -20.99 -1.08
N ALA A 19 34.12 -20.16 -2.06
CA ALA A 19 33.17 -19.08 -1.90
C ALA A 19 31.76 -19.71 -1.77
N THR A 20 31.25 -19.82 -0.55
CA THR A 20 29.84 -20.16 -0.28
C THR A 20 29.00 -18.97 -0.68
N ALA A 21 28.40 -19.02 -1.87
CA ALA A 21 27.36 -18.08 -2.29
C ALA A 21 26.17 -18.27 -1.35
N LEU A 22 25.88 -17.26 -0.52
CA LEU A 22 24.65 -17.17 0.25
C LEU A 22 23.52 -16.97 -0.74
N ILE A 23 22.80 -18.04 -1.07
CA ILE A 23 21.55 -17.96 -1.82
C ILE A 23 20.50 -17.38 -0.86
N THR A 24 20.29 -16.06 -0.93
CA THR A 24 19.15 -15.42 -0.27
C THR A 24 17.89 -15.91 -0.98
N PRO A 25 16.92 -16.53 -0.25
CA PRO A 25 15.65 -16.90 -0.86
C PRO A 25 14.98 -15.64 -1.41
N PRO A 26 14.25 -15.72 -2.54
CA PRO A 26 13.46 -14.58 -3.02
C PRO A 26 12.52 -14.16 -1.91
N ALA A 27 12.47 -12.85 -1.63
CA ALA A 27 11.49 -12.30 -0.70
C ALA A 27 10.10 -12.68 -1.22
N GLU A 28 9.38 -13.50 -0.46
CA GLU A 28 7.99 -13.84 -0.75
C GLU A 28 7.21 -12.53 -0.81
N ALA A 29 6.70 -12.18 -2.00
CA ALA A 29 5.90 -10.99 -2.17
C ALA A 29 4.66 -11.13 -1.26
N ALA A 30 4.56 -10.28 -0.26
CA ALA A 30 3.42 -10.28 0.65
C ALA A 30 2.13 -10.10 -0.18
N ILE A 31 1.20 -11.05 -0.07
CA ILE A 31 -0.09 -10.96 -0.74
C ILE A 31 -0.85 -9.81 -0.07
N LEU A 32 -1.12 -8.74 -0.83
CA LEU A 32 -1.90 -7.61 -0.33
C LEU A 32 -3.36 -8.04 -0.11
N PRO A 33 -4.04 -7.52 0.91
CA PRO A 33 -5.45 -7.81 1.14
C PRO A 33 -6.30 -7.38 -0.06
N ALA A 34 -7.34 -8.16 -0.37
CA ALA A 34 -8.33 -7.78 -1.37
C ALA A 34 -9.18 -6.59 -0.87
N ILE A 35 -9.61 -5.75 -1.81
CA ILE A 35 -10.42 -4.57 -1.57
C ILE A 35 -11.80 -4.77 -2.21
N GLU A 36 -12.85 -4.75 -1.39
CA GLU A 36 -14.25 -4.71 -1.83
C GLU A 36 -14.76 -3.27 -1.75
N ALA A 37 -14.97 -2.63 -2.89
CA ALA A 37 -15.32 -1.22 -2.97
C ALA A 37 -16.74 -1.00 -3.49
N TYR A 38 -17.43 -0.02 -2.92
CA TYR A 38 -18.81 0.35 -3.25
C TYR A 38 -18.88 1.83 -3.59
N ARG A 39 -19.53 2.15 -4.71
CA ARG A 39 -19.66 3.52 -5.23
C ARG A 39 -21.07 3.83 -5.65
N ASN A 40 -21.38 5.11 -5.79
CA ASN A 40 -22.60 5.50 -6.51
C ASN A 40 -22.53 5.07 -7.98
N PRO A 41 -23.64 4.62 -8.58
CA PRO A 41 -23.67 4.23 -9.99
C PRO A 41 -23.11 5.32 -10.93
N GLY A 42 -22.23 4.90 -11.84
CA GLY A 42 -21.65 5.80 -12.84
C GLY A 42 -20.48 6.67 -12.35
N CYS A 43 -19.93 6.44 -11.17
CA CYS A 43 -18.77 7.17 -10.66
C CYS A 43 -17.47 6.81 -11.42
N GLY A 44 -17.13 7.56 -12.46
CA GLY A 44 -15.95 7.29 -13.28
C GLY A 44 -14.62 7.54 -12.58
N CYS A 45 -14.55 8.49 -11.63
CA CYS A 45 -13.32 8.72 -10.86
C CYS A 45 -13.00 7.53 -9.93
N CYS A 46 -14.03 6.84 -9.43
CA CYS A 46 -13.86 5.64 -8.61
C CYS A 46 -13.23 4.48 -9.41
N GLU A 47 -13.56 4.36 -10.70
CA GLU A 47 -12.92 3.36 -11.57
C GLU A 47 -11.43 3.65 -11.77
N LYS A 48 -11.08 4.91 -11.98
CA LYS A 48 -9.68 5.33 -12.12
C LYS A 48 -8.89 5.07 -10.83
N TRP A 49 -9.50 5.34 -9.67
CA TRP A 49 -8.90 4.98 -8.37
C TRP A 49 -8.66 3.46 -8.26
N ALA A 50 -9.66 2.65 -8.59
CA ALA A 50 -9.54 1.20 -8.55
C ALA A 50 -8.45 0.68 -9.49
N GLU A 51 -8.27 1.29 -10.66
CA GLU A 51 -7.19 0.96 -11.58
C GLU A 51 -5.82 1.27 -10.99
N GLN A 52 -5.64 2.42 -10.34
CA GLN A 52 -4.39 2.75 -9.65
C GLN A 52 -4.09 1.80 -8.48
N MET A 53 -5.12 1.37 -7.74
CA MET A 53 -4.98 0.33 -6.71
C MET A 53 -4.46 -0.98 -7.32
N LYS A 54 -5.02 -1.41 -8.45
CA LYS A 54 -4.57 -2.61 -9.18
C LYS A 54 -3.13 -2.49 -9.66
N GLN A 55 -2.73 -1.32 -10.17
CA GLN A 55 -1.35 -1.03 -10.56
C GLN A 55 -0.38 -1.09 -9.37
N ALA A 56 -0.84 -0.75 -8.16
CA ALA A 56 -0.09 -0.87 -6.92
C ALA A 56 -0.06 -2.30 -6.35
N GLY A 57 -0.74 -3.26 -7.00
CA GLY A 57 -0.72 -4.67 -6.63
C GLY A 57 -1.92 -5.15 -5.81
N PHE A 58 -2.92 -4.29 -5.53
CA PHE A 58 -4.14 -4.71 -4.84
C PHE A 58 -5.10 -5.44 -5.78
N SER A 59 -5.84 -6.42 -5.26
CA SER A 59 -7.04 -6.94 -5.91
C SER A 59 -8.23 -6.07 -5.53
N VAL A 60 -8.92 -5.48 -6.51
CA VAL A 60 -10.07 -4.59 -6.26
C VAL A 60 -11.29 -5.09 -7.01
N ASN A 61 -12.38 -5.30 -6.26
CA ASN A 61 -13.72 -5.55 -6.77
C ASN A 61 -14.59 -4.31 -6.51
N MET A 62 -14.97 -3.58 -7.57
CA MET A 62 -15.78 -2.36 -7.49
C MET A 62 -17.22 -2.68 -7.87
N GLN A 63 -18.17 -2.27 -7.02
CA GLN A 63 -19.60 -2.51 -7.20
C GLN A 63 -20.40 -1.19 -7.10
N ASP A 64 -21.43 -1.06 -7.91
CA ASP A 64 -22.39 0.03 -7.79
C ASP A 64 -23.33 -0.22 -6.60
N ASP A 65 -23.51 0.78 -5.75
CA ASP A 65 -24.41 0.73 -4.60
C ASP A 65 -25.23 2.03 -4.50
N PRO A 66 -26.50 2.00 -4.89
CA PRO A 66 -27.39 3.17 -4.73
C PRO A 66 -27.63 3.58 -3.27
N SER A 67 -27.29 2.71 -2.31
CA SER A 67 -27.42 2.95 -0.86
C SER A 67 -26.05 3.22 -0.20
N LEU A 68 -25.09 3.79 -0.93
CA LEU A 68 -23.73 4.00 -0.46
C LEU A 68 -23.67 4.78 0.86
N ASP A 69 -24.52 5.79 1.04
CA ASP A 69 -24.53 6.59 2.27
C ASP A 69 -24.97 5.78 3.49
N ASP A 70 -25.95 4.89 3.33
CA ASP A 70 -26.39 3.97 4.38
C ASP A 70 -25.28 2.94 4.72
N ARG A 71 -24.58 2.43 3.69
CA ARG A 71 -23.46 1.51 3.87
C ARG A 71 -22.34 2.18 4.65
N ARG A 72 -21.96 3.40 4.28
CA ARG A 72 -20.95 4.24 4.94
C ARG A 72 -21.30 4.47 6.40
N ALA A 73 -22.52 4.89 6.68
CA ALA A 73 -23.00 5.13 8.03
C ALA A 73 -22.96 3.85 8.89
N LYS A 74 -23.43 2.71 8.36
CA LYS A 74 -23.36 1.40 9.03
C LYS A 74 -21.94 0.93 9.29
N ALA A 75 -21.01 1.27 8.40
CA ALA A 75 -19.60 0.97 8.57
C ALA A 75 -18.92 1.83 9.65
N GLY A 76 -19.56 2.91 10.10
CA GLY A 76 -19.04 3.80 11.12
C GLY A 76 -18.04 4.83 10.59
N VAL A 77 -18.10 5.16 9.30
CA VAL A 77 -17.32 6.27 8.74
C VAL A 77 -17.89 7.59 9.27
N PRO A 78 -17.07 8.45 9.90
CA PRO A 78 -17.55 9.77 10.34
C PRO A 78 -18.07 10.59 9.16
N ALA A 79 -19.22 11.24 9.32
CA ALA A 79 -19.89 11.98 8.24
C ALA A 79 -19.00 13.05 7.60
N GLY A 80 -18.14 13.70 8.38
CA GLY A 80 -17.17 14.68 7.88
C GLY A 80 -16.02 14.11 7.06
N LEU A 81 -15.88 12.78 7.00
CA LEU A 81 -14.86 12.09 6.23
C LEU A 81 -15.39 11.42 4.96
N ALA A 82 -16.66 11.60 4.65
CA ALA A 82 -17.31 11.01 3.48
C ALA A 82 -16.59 11.39 2.17
N GLY A 83 -16.28 10.38 1.38
CA GLY A 83 -15.63 10.51 0.07
C GLY A 83 -16.54 10.02 -1.08
N CYS A 84 -15.92 9.69 -2.20
CA CYS A 84 -16.63 9.29 -3.42
C CYS A 84 -17.08 7.82 -3.40
N HIS A 85 -16.41 6.96 -2.62
CA HIS A 85 -16.70 5.54 -2.47
C HIS A 85 -16.27 5.06 -1.09
N THR A 86 -16.80 3.92 -0.67
CA THR A 86 -16.41 3.23 0.58
C THR A 86 -15.87 1.86 0.22
N ALA A 87 -14.69 1.53 0.67
CA ALA A 87 -14.05 0.25 0.41
C ALA A 87 -13.69 -0.46 1.72
N PHE A 88 -13.74 -1.79 1.68
CA PHE A 88 -13.39 -2.67 2.79
C PHE A 88 -12.16 -3.48 2.41
N MET A 89 -11.18 -3.50 3.29
CA MET A 89 -9.92 -4.22 3.15
C MET A 89 -9.66 -5.01 4.44
N GLY A 90 -10.15 -6.25 4.50
CA GLY A 90 -10.23 -6.99 5.76
C GLY A 90 -11.09 -6.24 6.79
N ASP A 91 -10.52 -5.93 7.94
CA ASP A 91 -11.22 -5.18 9.01
C ASP A 91 -11.11 -3.64 8.85
N TYR A 92 -10.37 -3.18 7.84
CA TYR A 92 -10.16 -1.75 7.61
C TYR A 92 -11.09 -1.18 6.56
N ILE A 93 -11.38 0.11 6.70
CA ILE A 93 -12.19 0.88 5.76
C ILE A 93 -11.29 1.89 5.05
N ILE A 94 -11.43 1.97 3.74
CA ILE A 94 -10.80 2.98 2.89
C ILE A 94 -11.92 3.82 2.30
N GLU A 95 -11.98 5.07 2.69
CA GLU A 95 -13.03 6.01 2.27
C GLU A 95 -12.49 7.03 1.29
N GLY A 96 -13.10 7.12 0.11
CA GLY A 96 -12.69 8.05 -0.94
C GLY A 96 -11.34 7.72 -1.58
N HIS A 97 -10.73 8.72 -2.18
CA HIS A 97 -9.58 8.58 -3.08
C HIS A 97 -8.22 8.53 -2.33
N VAL A 98 -8.10 7.62 -1.35
CA VAL A 98 -6.86 7.43 -0.59
C VAL A 98 -5.74 6.93 -1.50
N PRO A 99 -4.54 7.55 -1.47
CA PRO A 99 -3.40 7.10 -2.25
C PRO A 99 -2.95 5.67 -1.92
N PRO A 100 -2.54 4.87 -2.93
CA PRO A 100 -2.03 3.51 -2.69
C PRO A 100 -0.88 3.46 -1.70
N GLN A 101 0.02 4.44 -1.75
CA GLN A 101 1.19 4.52 -0.87
C GLN A 101 0.81 4.70 0.60
N ASP A 102 -0.28 5.45 0.85
CA ASP A 102 -0.79 5.63 2.21
C ASP A 102 -1.40 4.34 2.74
N ILE A 103 -2.14 3.62 1.90
CA ILE A 103 -2.70 2.31 2.27
C ILE A 103 -1.57 1.32 2.58
N LEU A 104 -0.53 1.25 1.75
CA LEU A 104 0.64 0.41 2.00
C LEU A 104 1.36 0.79 3.31
N SER A 105 1.54 2.09 3.55
CA SER A 105 2.14 2.61 4.78
C SER A 105 1.29 2.26 6.00
N PHE A 106 -0.03 2.39 5.90
CA PHE A 106 -0.99 2.08 6.95
C PHE A 106 -0.96 0.59 7.32
N LEU A 107 -0.89 -0.31 6.35
CA LEU A 107 -0.79 -1.76 6.59
C LEU A 107 0.47 -2.14 7.40
N ASN A 108 1.55 -1.38 7.25
CA ASN A 108 2.79 -1.63 7.99
C ASN A 108 2.74 -1.17 9.46
N VAL A 109 1.82 -0.26 9.82
CA VAL A 109 1.79 0.37 11.18
C VAL A 109 1.02 -0.48 12.19
N LYS A 110 0.29 -1.53 11.79
CA LYS A 110 -0.57 -2.38 12.65
C LYS A 110 -1.40 -1.52 13.62
N SER A 111 -2.11 -0.53 13.08
CA SER A 111 -2.87 0.45 13.86
C SER A 111 -4.18 -0.14 14.40
N ALA A 112 -4.63 0.32 15.57
CA ALA A 112 -5.98 0.09 16.08
C ALA A 112 -7.03 0.98 15.38
N ALA A 113 -6.66 1.72 14.35
CA ALA A 113 -7.56 2.55 13.59
C ALA A 113 -8.61 1.74 12.83
N ARG A 114 -9.75 2.37 12.57
CA ARG A 114 -10.82 1.80 11.75
C ARG A 114 -10.50 1.88 10.26
N GLY A 115 -9.74 2.89 9.84
CA GLY A 115 -9.35 3.03 8.44
C GLY A 115 -8.73 4.38 8.08
N LEU A 116 -8.62 4.60 6.77
CA LEU A 116 -8.15 5.85 6.17
C LEU A 116 -9.27 6.51 5.36
N ALA A 117 -9.23 7.83 5.24
CA ALA A 117 -10.18 8.60 4.44
C ALA A 117 -9.51 9.76 3.72
N VAL A 118 -9.91 10.04 2.48
CA VAL A 118 -9.73 11.33 1.82
C VAL A 118 -11.11 11.95 1.67
N PRO A 119 -11.46 12.95 2.49
CA PRO A 119 -12.77 13.58 2.48
C PRO A 119 -13.05 14.30 1.15
N GLY A 120 -14.27 14.18 0.67
CA GLY A 120 -14.69 14.83 -0.58
C GLY A 120 -14.02 14.21 -1.82
N MET A 121 -13.69 15.06 -2.78
CA MET A 121 -13.07 14.70 -4.05
C MET A 121 -12.02 15.74 -4.46
N PRO A 122 -10.93 15.90 -3.69
CA PRO A 122 -9.94 16.92 -3.99
C PRO A 122 -9.25 16.65 -5.33
N SER A 123 -9.08 17.70 -6.13
CA SER A 123 -8.33 17.64 -7.38
C SER A 123 -6.90 17.20 -7.11
N GLY A 124 -6.37 16.27 -7.89
CA GLY A 124 -5.02 15.69 -7.69
C GLY A 124 -4.98 14.44 -6.83
N SER A 125 -6.07 14.10 -6.09
CA SER A 125 -6.15 12.78 -5.47
C SER A 125 -6.27 11.68 -6.53
N PRO A 126 -5.87 10.42 -6.22
CA PRO A 126 -5.86 9.32 -7.19
C PRO A 126 -7.21 9.12 -7.89
N GLY A 127 -7.23 9.20 -9.22
CA GLY A 127 -8.44 9.14 -10.04
C GLY A 127 -9.14 10.49 -10.22
N MET A 128 -8.66 11.54 -9.54
CA MET A 128 -9.13 12.93 -9.66
C MET A 128 -8.08 13.85 -10.28
N GLU A 129 -7.09 13.30 -10.96
CA GLU A 129 -6.05 14.06 -11.68
C GLU A 129 -6.69 14.75 -12.88
N ALA A 130 -7.26 15.93 -12.66
CA ALA A 130 -7.74 16.79 -13.71
C ALA A 130 -6.59 17.61 -14.31
N SER A 131 -6.75 18.03 -15.56
CA SER A 131 -5.84 18.99 -16.18
C SER A 131 -5.93 20.33 -15.42
N GLY A 132 -4.99 20.62 -14.54
CA GLY A 132 -4.99 21.88 -13.78
C GLY A 132 -4.08 21.81 -12.55
N VAL A 133 -4.25 22.78 -11.68
CA VAL A 133 -3.53 22.82 -10.39
C VAL A 133 -4.19 21.80 -9.45
N ALA A 134 -3.36 20.92 -8.87
CA ALA A 134 -3.83 20.01 -7.83
C ALA A 134 -4.12 20.78 -6.55
N ASP A 135 -5.18 20.40 -5.84
CA ASP A 135 -5.45 20.88 -4.50
C ASP A 135 -4.52 20.19 -3.50
N ASN A 136 -4.13 20.92 -2.45
CA ASN A 136 -3.54 20.27 -1.29
C ASN A 136 -4.65 19.49 -0.57
N PHE A 137 -4.39 18.23 -0.25
CA PHE A 137 -5.33 17.41 0.50
C PHE A 137 -4.61 16.58 1.56
N SER A 138 -5.38 16.00 2.48
CA SER A 138 -4.83 15.14 3.51
C SER A 138 -5.54 13.79 3.50
N THR A 139 -4.77 12.74 3.68
CA THR A 139 -5.29 11.45 4.10
C THR A 139 -5.49 11.50 5.62
N MET A 140 -6.71 11.20 6.06
CA MET A 140 -7.10 11.12 7.46
C MET A 140 -7.05 9.68 7.93
N ILE A 141 -6.58 9.45 9.16
CA ILE A 141 -6.77 8.20 9.89
C ILE A 141 -7.94 8.38 10.85
N PHE A 142 -8.86 7.40 10.94
CA PHE A 142 -10.01 7.49 11.83
C PHE A 142 -10.19 6.21 12.66
N TYR A 143 -10.88 6.35 13.79
CA TYR A 143 -11.01 5.34 14.81
C TYR A 143 -12.49 4.99 15.07
N ALA A 144 -12.72 3.86 15.75
CA ALA A 144 -14.06 3.36 16.03
C ALA A 144 -14.89 4.29 16.96
N ASP A 145 -14.25 5.15 17.73
CA ASP A 145 -14.87 6.17 18.57
C ASP A 145 -15.29 7.44 17.80
N GLY A 146 -15.05 7.47 16.48
CA GLY A 146 -15.35 8.61 15.60
C GLY A 146 -14.29 9.70 15.59
N THR A 147 -13.20 9.56 16.35
CA THR A 147 -12.08 10.51 16.29
C THR A 147 -11.25 10.31 15.01
N SER A 148 -10.59 11.38 14.57
CA SER A 148 -9.71 11.33 13.40
C SER A 148 -8.56 12.32 13.54
N SER A 149 -7.47 12.05 12.81
CA SER A 149 -6.31 12.92 12.69
C SER A 149 -5.68 12.82 11.31
N VAL A 150 -4.79 13.74 10.96
CA VAL A 150 -4.04 13.68 9.70
C VAL A 150 -3.07 12.50 9.75
N PHE A 151 -3.11 11.67 8.71
CA PHE A 151 -2.17 10.57 8.47
C PHE A 151 -1.05 11.00 7.54
N ALA A 152 -1.39 11.66 6.42
CA ALA A 152 -0.44 12.19 5.43
C ALA A 152 -1.00 13.47 4.79
N ASN A 153 -0.10 14.33 4.29
CA ASN A 153 -0.44 15.51 3.50
C ASN A 153 0.14 15.36 2.08
N HIS A 154 -0.59 15.86 1.10
CA HIS A 154 -0.27 15.78 -0.32
C HIS A 154 -0.36 17.14 -1.01
#